data_a6b30156cdc6c3924abfdcd6e3d431a4
#
_entry.id   a6b30156cdc6c3924abfdcd6e3d431a4
#
_cell.length_a   1.000
_cell.length_b   1.000
_cell.length_c   1.000
_cell.angle_alpha   90.00
_cell.angle_beta   90.00
_cell.angle_gamma   90.00
#
_symmetry.space_group_name_H-M   'P 1'
#
loop_
_entity.id
_entity.type
_entity.pdbx_description
1 polymer ?
#
loop_
_entity_poly.entity_id
_entity_poly.type
_entity_poly.pdbx_seq_one_letter_code
_entity_poly.pdbx_strand_id
1 'polypeptide(L)'
;MRAALLIPLAATCWAGEAFGVWTLNPARSTLAGNERSVTLLIEPHTRGEVFTFDTLATDGRASTFSTILYLDGKAREFRDSSCSGTQLSRRVDSRTVEILRECAGGARIRLVRRAVQPGVLILEITEQQMGGRRSERRLFMEKR
;
A
#
# COMPACT_ATOMS: atom_id res chain seq x y z
N MET A 1 11.54 -48.64 16.01
CA MET A 1 10.69 -47.46 16.28
C MET A 1 11.26 -46.28 15.53
N ARG A 2 10.59 -45.83 14.50
CA ARG A 2 10.98 -44.61 13.78
C ARG A 2 10.17 -43.47 14.34
N ALA A 3 10.81 -42.54 15.04
CA ALA A 3 10.19 -41.28 15.43
C ALA A 3 10.04 -40.43 14.17
N ALA A 4 8.81 -40.22 13.73
CA ALA A 4 8.52 -39.24 12.70
C ALA A 4 8.71 -37.86 13.33
N LEU A 5 9.77 -37.18 12.93
CA LEU A 5 9.95 -35.77 13.25
C LEU A 5 8.90 -35.01 12.44
N LEU A 6 7.79 -34.65 13.06
CA LEU A 6 6.88 -33.67 12.55
C LEU A 6 7.60 -32.32 12.66
N ILE A 7 8.21 -31.87 11.57
CA ILE A 7 8.66 -30.51 11.44
C ILE A 7 7.39 -29.67 11.28
N PRO A 8 7.05 -28.79 12.23
CA PRO A 8 5.96 -27.87 11.99
C PRO A 8 6.38 -26.97 10.82
N LEU A 9 5.68 -27.09 9.70
CA LEU A 9 5.70 -26.03 8.71
C LEU A 9 5.21 -24.77 9.43
N ALA A 10 6.14 -23.95 9.87
CA ALA A 10 5.82 -22.60 10.24
C ALA A 10 5.31 -21.90 8.97
N ALA A 11 4.00 -21.88 8.82
CA ALA A 11 3.36 -20.99 7.86
C ALA A 11 3.76 -19.59 8.27
N THR A 12 4.79 -19.04 7.64
CA THR A 12 5.18 -17.64 7.79
C THR A 12 4.03 -16.81 7.29
N CYS A 13 3.19 -16.33 8.23
CA CYS A 13 2.06 -15.47 7.93
C CYS A 13 2.59 -14.08 7.59
N TRP A 14 3.06 -13.89 6.37
CA TRP A 14 3.58 -12.62 5.87
C TRP A 14 2.55 -11.48 5.97
N ALA A 15 1.26 -11.80 6.04
CA ALA A 15 0.20 -10.83 6.24
C ALA A 15 0.35 -10.06 7.56
N GLY A 16 0.73 -10.73 8.67
CA GLY A 16 1.00 -10.10 9.96
C GLY A 16 2.26 -9.23 9.96
N GLU A 17 3.22 -9.51 9.09
CA GLU A 17 4.46 -8.74 8.99
C GLU A 17 4.27 -7.37 8.31
N ALA A 18 3.18 -7.16 7.59
CA ALA A 18 2.86 -5.87 6.99
C ALA A 18 2.42 -4.82 8.02
N PHE A 19 1.92 -5.24 9.18
CA PHE A 19 1.50 -4.32 10.23
C PHE A 19 2.68 -3.56 10.83
N GLY A 20 2.48 -2.28 11.08
CA GLY A 20 3.48 -1.41 11.67
C GLY A 20 3.67 -0.11 10.93
N VAL A 21 4.77 0.56 11.26
CA VAL A 21 5.16 1.84 10.66
C VAL A 21 6.31 1.63 9.69
N TRP A 22 6.16 2.18 8.50
CA TRP A 22 7.12 2.05 7.40
C TRP A 22 7.56 3.44 6.95
N THR A 23 8.84 3.62 6.69
CA THR A 23 9.41 4.88 6.23
C THR A 23 10.08 4.74 4.89
N LEU A 24 9.95 5.78 4.07
CA LEU A 24 10.56 5.85 2.74
C LEU A 24 12.08 5.84 2.83
N ASN A 25 12.71 5.02 1.99
CA ASN A 25 14.11 5.16 1.64
C ASN A 25 14.20 5.85 0.28
N PRO A 26 14.45 7.18 0.25
CA PRO A 26 14.42 7.92 -1.02
C PRO A 26 15.54 7.53 -1.98
N ALA A 27 16.69 7.09 -1.47
CA ALA A 27 17.82 6.67 -2.31
C ALA A 27 17.52 5.41 -3.14
N ARG A 28 16.58 4.57 -2.69
CA ARG A 28 16.17 3.33 -3.36
C ARG A 28 14.81 3.43 -4.05
N SER A 29 14.25 4.61 -4.10
CA SER A 29 12.90 4.86 -4.62
C SER A 29 12.94 5.68 -5.90
N THR A 30 11.92 5.50 -6.75
CA THR A 30 11.65 6.37 -7.88
C THR A 30 10.46 7.24 -7.52
N LEU A 31 10.71 8.53 -7.32
CA LEU A 31 9.74 9.51 -6.86
C LEU A 31 9.18 10.32 -8.03
N ALA A 32 7.96 10.83 -7.86
CA ALA A 32 7.34 11.72 -8.86
C ALA A 32 7.91 13.15 -8.84
N GLY A 33 8.77 13.49 -7.89
CA GLY A 33 9.59 14.69 -7.91
C GLY A 33 9.50 15.60 -6.68
N ASN A 34 8.41 15.59 -5.92
CA ASN A 34 8.23 16.53 -4.82
C ASN A 34 8.02 15.90 -3.43
N GLU A 35 8.14 14.58 -3.32
CA GLU A 35 8.05 13.92 -2.02
C GLU A 35 9.36 14.07 -1.25
N ARG A 36 9.31 14.65 -0.07
CA ARG A 36 10.43 14.72 0.87
C ARG A 36 10.48 13.51 1.77
N SER A 37 9.32 13.12 2.30
CA SER A 37 9.18 11.94 3.14
C SER A 37 7.81 11.30 2.93
N VAL A 38 7.78 9.99 3.13
CA VAL A 38 6.55 9.20 3.13
C VAL A 38 6.60 8.28 4.33
N THR A 39 5.51 8.24 5.09
CA THR A 39 5.31 7.30 6.19
C THR A 39 4.03 6.53 5.91
N LEU A 40 4.12 5.23 6.03
CA LEU A 40 2.99 4.33 5.88
C LEU A 40 2.73 3.64 7.21
N LEU A 41 1.49 3.72 7.69
CA LEU A 41 1.02 2.98 8.85
C LEU A 41 0.00 1.94 8.39
N ILE A 42 0.24 0.69 8.72
CA ILE A 42 -0.68 -0.42 8.45
C ILE A 42 -1.08 -1.03 9.78
N GLU A 43 -2.38 -1.00 10.06
CA GLU A 43 -2.94 -1.48 11.32
C GLU A 43 -3.99 -2.56 11.07
N PRO A 44 -4.12 -3.55 11.97
CA PRO A 44 -5.18 -4.55 11.84
C PRO A 44 -6.57 -3.90 12.02
N HIS A 45 -7.53 -4.39 11.29
CA HIS A 45 -8.93 -4.04 11.38
C HIS A 45 -9.77 -5.32 11.38
N THR A 46 -10.91 -5.33 12.06
CA THR A 46 -11.76 -6.52 12.13
C THR A 46 -12.21 -7.05 10.77
N ARG A 47 -12.26 -6.19 9.76
CA ARG A 47 -12.69 -6.52 8.39
C ARG A 47 -11.57 -6.42 7.35
N GLY A 48 -10.32 -6.24 7.78
CA GLY A 48 -9.19 -6.07 6.88
C GLY A 48 -8.03 -5.33 7.52
N GLU A 49 -7.64 -4.22 6.93
CA GLU A 49 -6.52 -3.39 7.39
C GLU A 49 -6.90 -1.91 7.33
N VAL A 50 -6.34 -1.10 8.24
CA VAL A 50 -6.31 0.35 8.09
C VAL A 50 -4.98 0.73 7.48
N PHE A 51 -5.03 1.45 6.38
CA PHE A 51 -3.88 1.91 5.61
C PHE A 51 -3.82 3.44 5.68
N THR A 52 -2.79 3.98 6.32
CA THR A 52 -2.59 5.43 6.46
C THR A 52 -1.28 5.83 5.78
N PHE A 53 -1.37 6.75 4.87
CA PHE A 53 -0.27 7.21 4.03
C PHE A 53 -0.05 8.70 4.24
N ASP A 54 1.05 9.07 4.89
CA ASP A 54 1.44 10.43 5.18
C ASP A 54 2.56 10.87 4.25
N THR A 55 2.37 11.95 3.55
CA THR A 55 3.35 12.51 2.64
C THR A 55 3.72 13.92 3.07
N LEU A 56 5.02 14.20 3.13
CA LEU A 56 5.56 15.55 3.27
C LEU A 56 6.27 15.92 1.97
N ALA A 57 5.84 16.98 1.33
CA ALA A 57 6.45 17.50 0.12
C ALA A 57 7.63 18.42 0.41
N THR A 58 8.47 18.66 -0.59
CA THR A 58 9.66 19.53 -0.49
C THR A 58 9.32 20.99 -0.18
N ASP A 59 8.11 21.42 -0.52
CA ASP A 59 7.58 22.77 -0.21
C ASP A 59 6.98 22.90 1.19
N GLY A 60 7.04 21.82 2.00
CA GLY A 60 6.50 21.76 3.34
C GLY A 60 5.02 21.38 3.45
N ARG A 61 4.32 21.14 2.33
CA ARG A 61 2.94 20.65 2.37
C ARG A 61 2.88 19.22 2.86
N ALA A 62 2.00 19.00 3.83
CA ALA A 62 1.70 17.68 4.34
C ALA A 62 0.33 17.22 3.85
N SER A 63 0.23 15.95 3.49
CA SER A 63 -1.03 15.31 3.16
C SER A 63 -1.15 13.97 3.84
N THR A 64 -2.35 13.64 4.30
CA THR A 64 -2.66 12.35 4.92
C THR A 64 -3.81 11.70 4.17
N PHE A 65 -3.62 10.44 3.85
CA PHE A 65 -4.62 9.59 3.24
C PHE A 65 -4.82 8.37 4.13
N SER A 66 -6.04 8.12 4.58
CA SER A 66 -6.37 6.97 5.40
C SER A 66 -7.59 6.24 4.85
N THR A 67 -7.53 4.93 4.78
CA THR A 67 -8.61 4.11 4.26
C THR A 67 -8.62 2.73 4.90
N ILE A 68 -9.78 2.09 4.88
CA ILE A 68 -9.92 0.68 5.25
C ILE A 68 -9.77 -0.15 3.97
N LEU A 69 -8.87 -1.13 4.01
CA LEU A 69 -8.71 -2.13 2.97
C LEU A 69 -9.43 -3.40 3.39
N TYR A 70 -10.53 -3.71 2.73
CA TYR A 70 -11.32 -4.90 3.04
C TYR A 70 -10.75 -6.18 2.43
N LEU A 71 -9.87 -6.07 1.45
CA LEU A 71 -9.12 -7.16 0.82
C LEU A 71 -9.99 -8.26 0.16
N ASP A 72 -11.23 -7.95 -0.13
CA ASP A 72 -12.22 -8.90 -0.65
C ASP A 72 -12.53 -8.72 -2.15
N GLY A 73 -11.88 -7.75 -2.81
CA GLY A 73 -12.07 -7.47 -4.23
C GLY A 73 -13.38 -6.79 -4.58
N LYS A 74 -14.17 -6.35 -3.59
CA LYS A 74 -15.44 -5.67 -3.82
C LYS A 74 -15.24 -4.15 -3.90
N ALA A 75 -15.83 -3.53 -4.90
CA ALA A 75 -15.83 -2.09 -5.05
C ALA A 75 -16.74 -1.44 -4.01
N ARG A 76 -16.25 -0.39 -3.37
CA ARG A 76 -16.97 0.42 -2.39
C ARG A 76 -16.78 1.89 -2.70
N GLU A 77 -17.80 2.66 -2.41
CA GLU A 77 -17.70 4.11 -2.49
C GLU A 77 -16.75 4.65 -1.42
N PHE A 78 -15.96 5.64 -1.79
CA PHE A 78 -15.13 6.40 -0.87
C PHE A 78 -15.18 7.88 -1.21
N ARG A 79 -14.86 8.71 -0.23
CA ARG A 79 -14.74 10.15 -0.39
C ARG A 79 -13.57 10.66 0.46
N ASP A 80 -12.63 11.31 -0.16
CA ASP A 80 -11.58 12.07 0.51
C ASP A 80 -11.35 13.42 -0.20
N SER A 81 -10.41 14.23 0.31
CA SER A 81 -10.14 15.55 -0.23
C SER A 81 -9.55 15.56 -1.64
N SER A 82 -8.94 14.47 -2.06
CA SER A 82 -8.26 14.39 -3.38
C SER A 82 -9.07 13.65 -4.43
N CYS A 83 -9.97 12.76 -4.02
CA CYS A 83 -10.70 11.90 -4.94
C CYS A 83 -11.95 11.36 -4.26
N SER A 84 -13.05 11.36 -4.98
CA SER A 84 -14.29 10.68 -4.59
C SER A 84 -14.66 9.70 -5.71
N GLY A 85 -15.08 8.50 -5.37
CA GLY A 85 -15.43 7.49 -6.36
C GLY A 85 -15.53 6.11 -5.75
N THR A 86 -14.96 5.12 -6.40
CA THR A 86 -14.97 3.72 -5.94
C THR A 86 -13.55 3.22 -5.67
N GLN A 87 -13.44 2.39 -4.66
CA GLN A 87 -12.20 1.72 -4.28
C GLN A 87 -12.47 0.23 -4.08
N LEU A 88 -11.56 -0.59 -4.58
CA LEU A 88 -11.48 -1.99 -4.19
C LEU A 88 -10.06 -2.32 -3.75
N SER A 89 -9.95 -3.27 -2.87
CA SER A 89 -8.67 -3.85 -2.46
C SER A 89 -8.78 -5.36 -2.48
N ARG A 90 -7.67 -6.01 -2.81
CA ARG A 90 -7.61 -7.47 -2.83
C ARG A 90 -6.22 -7.97 -2.46
N ARG A 91 -6.19 -9.14 -1.85
CA ARG A 91 -4.97 -9.88 -1.66
C ARG A 91 -4.70 -10.70 -2.92
N VAL A 92 -3.62 -10.37 -3.63
CA VAL A 92 -3.21 -11.08 -4.86
C VAL A 92 -2.54 -12.41 -4.50
N ASP A 93 -1.66 -12.36 -3.50
CA ASP A 93 -0.99 -13.51 -2.92
C ASP A 93 -0.62 -13.22 -1.45
N SER A 94 0.12 -14.12 -0.80
CA SER A 94 0.49 -13.97 0.62
C SER A 94 1.33 -12.72 0.92
N ARG A 95 1.94 -12.11 -0.09
CA ARG A 95 2.86 -10.96 0.04
C ARG A 95 2.40 -9.70 -0.66
N THR A 96 1.33 -9.79 -1.45
CA THR A 96 0.93 -8.72 -2.36
C THR A 96 -0.52 -8.32 -2.13
N VAL A 97 -0.73 -7.03 -1.94
CA VAL A 97 -2.04 -6.38 -1.87
C VAL A 97 -2.15 -5.37 -2.99
N GLU A 98 -3.29 -5.36 -3.69
CA GLU A 98 -3.60 -4.39 -4.73
C GLU A 98 -4.77 -3.52 -4.30
N ILE A 99 -4.63 -2.22 -4.53
CA ILE A 99 -5.67 -1.21 -4.31
C ILE A 99 -5.95 -0.53 -5.64
N LEU A 100 -7.21 -0.49 -6.04
CA LEU A 100 -7.67 0.19 -7.24
C LEU A 100 -8.66 1.27 -6.85
N ARG A 101 -8.45 2.49 -7.35
CA ARG A 101 -9.34 3.62 -7.19
C ARG A 101 -9.76 4.18 -8.53
N GLU A 102 -11.04 4.45 -8.67
CA GLU A 102 -11.60 5.21 -9.78
C GLU A 102 -12.26 6.46 -9.21
N CYS A 103 -11.73 7.61 -9.58
CA CYS A 103 -12.24 8.91 -9.16
C CYS A 103 -13.35 9.38 -10.08
N ALA A 104 -14.33 10.12 -9.54
CA ALA A 104 -15.45 10.63 -10.32
C ALA A 104 -15.04 11.51 -11.50
N GLY A 105 -13.88 12.19 -11.43
CA GLY A 105 -13.29 12.96 -12.52
C GLY A 105 -12.60 12.14 -13.61
N GLY A 106 -12.61 10.80 -13.54
CA GLY A 106 -11.99 9.91 -14.52
C GLY A 106 -10.56 9.49 -14.21
N ALA A 107 -9.94 10.04 -13.16
CA ALA A 107 -8.61 9.59 -12.73
C ALA A 107 -8.67 8.16 -12.16
N ARG A 108 -7.62 7.39 -12.42
CA ARG A 108 -7.46 6.03 -11.91
C ARG A 108 -6.14 5.92 -11.18
N ILE A 109 -6.17 5.27 -10.03
CA ILE A 109 -5.00 5.05 -9.20
C ILE A 109 -4.90 3.54 -8.92
N ARG A 110 -3.75 2.98 -9.20
CA ARG A 110 -3.42 1.60 -8.85
C ARG A 110 -2.22 1.61 -7.91
N LEU A 111 -2.36 1.03 -6.75
CA LEU A 111 -1.27 0.83 -5.80
C LEU A 111 -1.10 -0.67 -5.57
N VAL A 112 0.12 -1.15 -5.75
CA VAL A 112 0.51 -2.52 -5.42
C VAL A 112 1.53 -2.48 -4.30
N ARG A 113 1.21 -3.13 -3.20
CA ARG A 113 2.09 -3.28 -2.04
C ARG A 113 2.62 -4.71 -2.01
N ARG A 114 3.93 -4.85 -2.04
CA ARG A 114 4.59 -6.15 -2.03
C ARG A 114 5.64 -6.23 -0.93
N ALA A 115 5.54 -7.24 -0.07
CA ALA A 115 6.58 -7.59 0.89
C ALA A 115 7.66 -8.40 0.15
N VAL A 116 8.86 -7.84 0.00
CA VAL A 116 9.94 -8.47 -0.77
C VAL A 116 10.93 -9.21 0.11
N GLN A 117 11.07 -8.77 1.35
CA GLN A 117 11.86 -9.41 2.41
C GLN A 117 11.38 -8.90 3.76
N PRO A 118 11.75 -9.55 4.90
CA PRO A 118 11.41 -9.04 6.22
C PRO A 118 11.88 -7.58 6.40
N GLY A 119 10.96 -6.71 6.85
CA GLY A 119 11.25 -5.30 7.05
C GLY A 119 11.31 -4.42 5.81
N VAL A 120 10.95 -4.93 4.63
CA VAL A 120 10.93 -4.17 3.37
C VAL A 120 9.62 -4.37 2.62
N LEU A 121 8.96 -3.26 2.33
CA LEU A 121 7.82 -3.20 1.40
C LEU A 121 8.18 -2.37 0.18
N ILE A 122 7.71 -2.79 -0.97
CA ILE A 122 7.74 -1.97 -2.17
C ILE A 122 6.31 -1.57 -2.52
N LEU A 123 6.09 -0.27 -2.72
CA LEU A 123 4.85 0.28 -3.24
C LEU A 123 5.06 0.71 -4.68
N GLU A 124 4.28 0.16 -5.58
CA GLU A 124 4.21 0.60 -6.98
C GLU A 124 2.90 1.35 -7.18
N ILE A 125 2.97 2.63 -7.49
CA ILE A 125 1.82 3.51 -7.63
C ILE A 125 1.76 4.00 -9.07
N THR A 126 0.67 3.70 -9.74
CA THR A 126 0.38 4.19 -11.08
C THR A 126 -0.85 5.08 -11.01
N GLU A 127 -0.72 6.30 -11.49
CA GLU A 127 -1.82 7.25 -11.62
C GLU A 127 -2.05 7.58 -13.08
N GLN A 128 -3.29 7.47 -13.53
CA GLN A 128 -3.72 7.90 -14.87
C GLN A 128 -4.77 8.97 -14.71
N GLN A 129 -4.46 10.16 -15.20
CA GLN A 129 -5.40 11.29 -15.17
C GLN A 129 -6.28 11.29 -16.42
N MET A 130 -7.43 11.95 -16.31
CA MET A 130 -8.27 12.28 -17.45
C MET A 130 -7.45 13.08 -18.47
N GLY A 131 -7.43 12.64 -19.74
CA GLY A 131 -6.59 13.24 -20.78
C GLY A 131 -5.30 12.47 -21.07
N GLY A 132 -5.07 11.31 -20.43
CA GLY A 132 -4.01 10.37 -20.78
C GLY A 132 -2.66 10.60 -20.09
N ARG A 133 -2.54 11.60 -19.21
CA ARG A 133 -1.31 11.78 -18.43
C ARG A 133 -1.18 10.63 -17.42
N ARG A 134 -0.05 9.93 -17.49
CA ARG A 134 0.27 8.80 -16.61
C ARG A 134 1.53 9.10 -15.81
N SER A 135 1.51 8.81 -14.52
CA SER A 135 2.69 8.83 -13.67
C SER A 135 2.87 7.49 -12.98
N GLU A 136 4.13 7.12 -12.76
CA GLU A 136 4.52 5.91 -12.06
C GLU A 136 5.53 6.26 -10.97
N ARG A 137 5.33 5.68 -9.79
CA ARG A 137 6.25 5.80 -8.66
C ARG A 137 6.54 4.43 -8.10
N ARG A 138 7.75 4.25 -7.62
CA ARG A 138 8.15 3.05 -6.89
C ARG A 138 8.79 3.48 -5.58
N LEU A 139 8.15 3.14 -4.48
CA LEU A 139 8.58 3.52 -3.14
C LEU A 139 9.16 2.30 -2.43
N PHE A 140 10.39 2.43 -2.00
CA PHE A 140 11.05 1.44 -1.16
C PHE A 140 10.86 1.84 0.30
N MET A 141 10.10 1.04 1.05
CA MET A 141 9.70 1.33 2.43
C MET A 141 10.39 0.38 3.39
N GLU A 142 10.92 0.92 4.45
CA GLU A 142 11.60 0.16 5.50
C GLU A 142 10.82 0.25 6.81
N LYS A 143 10.67 -0.89 7.48
CA LYS A 143 9.97 -0.98 8.76
C LYS A 143 10.78 -0.28 9.85
N ARG A 144 10.10 0.54 10.63
CA ARG A 144 10.66 1.11 11.87
C ARG A 144 10.84 0.06 12.95
#